data_8c27923c23546dd3fc8b725e32543f66
#
_entry.id   8c27923c23546dd3fc8b725e32543f66
#
_cell.length_a   1.000
_cell.length_b   1.000
_cell.length_c   1.000
_cell.angle_alpha   90.00
_cell.angle_beta   90.00
_cell.angle_gamma   90.00
#
_symmetry.space_group_name_H-M   'P 1'
#
loop_
_entity.id
_entity.type
_entity.pdbx_description
1 polymer ?
#
loop_
_entity_poly.entity_id
_entity_poly.type
_entity_poly.pdbx_seq_one_letter_code
_entity_poly.pdbx_strand_id
1 'polypeptide(L)'
;MEYPRIGNIQLDGFALLAPMAGVSDLAYRVIARKMGAALTTAEMVSAKGLYYHNEKTKDMLKIAEEEHPVSLQLFGSDPAIMALGAKVMEEAGADIVDINMGCPMQKVVKNGDGSALMKNVPLAEEIISAVAAAVKIPVTVKMRLGWSRDTINAVELAMAAESAGAAAITVHGRTREDFYMGTADWREIKKVVDAVRIPVIGNGDVGDGPTAKALIEETGCAAVAVGRAAWGNPWVFGAVNTYLETGEILPGPSWEERLAMARKHLHGLCVEKGERIAVREMRAHASRYFHGLPKATVLRREIMKALTEEEFGRILTGYEMELGLEEPEA
;
A
#
# COMPACT_ATOMS: atom_id res chain seq x y z
N MET A 1 -1.32 9.52 -21.64
CA MET A 1 -2.52 9.07 -20.88
C MET A 1 -2.93 10.18 -19.94
N GLU A 2 -4.24 10.36 -19.67
CA GLU A 2 -4.68 11.27 -18.61
C GLU A 2 -4.49 10.62 -17.25
N TYR A 3 -4.11 11.41 -16.24
CA TYR A 3 -4.01 10.91 -14.87
C TYR A 3 -5.39 10.53 -14.34
N PRO A 4 -5.50 9.42 -13.60
CA PRO A 4 -6.78 8.94 -13.11
C PRO A 4 -7.38 9.88 -12.04
N ARG A 5 -8.70 9.84 -11.94
CA ARG A 5 -9.47 10.57 -10.94
C ARG A 5 -10.26 9.56 -10.09
N ILE A 6 -10.24 9.72 -8.78
CA ILE A 6 -11.03 8.93 -7.83
C ILE A 6 -12.03 9.86 -7.15
N GLY A 7 -13.30 9.76 -7.53
CA GLY A 7 -14.31 10.73 -7.08
C GLY A 7 -13.93 12.16 -7.45
N ASN A 8 -13.73 13.02 -6.45
CA ASN A 8 -13.27 14.40 -6.63
C ASN A 8 -11.74 14.57 -6.57
N ILE A 9 -10.98 13.51 -6.28
CA ILE A 9 -9.52 13.56 -6.15
C ILE A 9 -8.87 13.31 -7.51
N GLN A 10 -8.15 14.32 -8.03
CA GLN A 10 -7.31 14.18 -9.21
C GLN A 10 -5.93 13.67 -8.79
N LEU A 11 -5.50 12.55 -9.32
CA LEU A 11 -4.15 12.04 -9.09
C LEU A 11 -3.13 12.74 -10.01
N ASP A 12 -1.87 12.73 -9.59
CA ASP A 12 -0.73 13.34 -10.29
C ASP A 12 0.26 12.29 -10.83
N GLY A 13 -0.20 11.05 -11.01
CA GLY A 13 0.55 9.93 -11.55
C GLY A 13 -0.28 8.66 -11.63
N PHE A 14 0.36 7.55 -12.02
CA PHE A 14 -0.26 6.25 -12.24
C PHE A 14 0.11 5.20 -11.21
N ALA A 15 1.17 5.44 -10.43
CA ALA A 15 1.69 4.49 -9.44
C ALA A 15 1.19 4.84 -8.04
N LEU A 16 0.46 3.93 -7.42
CA LEU A 16 -0.11 4.06 -6.08
C LEU A 16 0.60 3.11 -5.11
N LEU A 17 0.78 3.53 -3.86
CA LEU A 17 1.25 2.63 -2.80
C LEU A 17 0.10 1.77 -2.30
N ALA A 18 0.21 0.45 -2.47
CA ALA A 18 -0.74 -0.50 -1.89
C ALA A 18 -0.60 -0.59 -0.36
N PRO A 19 -1.69 -0.83 0.38
CA PRO A 19 -1.63 -1.04 1.83
C PRO A 19 -0.86 -2.32 2.17
N MET A 20 0.13 -2.20 3.06
CA MET A 20 0.97 -3.31 3.51
C MET A 20 1.22 -3.24 5.01
N ALA A 21 0.69 -4.21 5.77
CA ALA A 21 0.89 -4.28 7.21
C ALA A 21 2.38 -4.37 7.58
N GLY A 22 2.85 -3.50 8.48
CA GLY A 22 4.25 -3.36 8.88
C GLY A 22 5.14 -2.70 7.82
N VAL A 23 4.57 -2.04 6.81
CA VAL A 23 5.32 -1.36 5.74
C VAL A 23 4.77 0.01 5.40
N SER A 24 3.46 0.15 5.18
CA SER A 24 2.84 1.44 4.79
C SER A 24 2.44 2.28 6.01
N ASP A 25 3.35 2.41 6.97
CA ASP A 25 3.24 3.34 8.09
C ASP A 25 3.45 4.79 7.62
N LEU A 26 3.24 5.75 8.52
CA LEU A 26 3.35 7.18 8.20
C LEU A 26 4.71 7.53 7.60
N ALA A 27 5.80 7.08 8.22
CA ALA A 27 7.15 7.39 7.76
C ALA A 27 7.38 6.91 6.32
N TYR A 28 6.95 5.68 6.01
CA TYR A 28 7.09 5.14 4.66
C TYR A 28 6.15 5.80 3.65
N ARG A 29 4.91 6.13 4.02
CA ARG A 29 3.97 6.83 3.14
C ARG A 29 4.50 8.19 2.71
N VAL A 30 5.05 8.98 3.64
CA VAL A 30 5.70 10.27 3.33
C VAL A 30 6.87 10.07 2.34
N ILE A 31 7.70 9.06 2.56
CA ILE A 31 8.78 8.72 1.62
C ILE A 31 8.20 8.35 0.25
N ALA A 32 7.23 7.44 0.19
CA ALA A 32 6.62 6.99 -1.06
C ALA A 32 6.00 8.15 -1.85
N ARG A 33 5.29 9.06 -1.16
CA ARG A 33 4.70 10.26 -1.78
C ARG A 33 5.78 11.16 -2.38
N LYS A 34 6.83 11.47 -1.62
CA LYS A 34 7.98 12.27 -2.10
C LYS A 34 8.75 11.59 -3.25
N MET A 35 8.65 10.29 -3.39
CA MET A 35 9.24 9.50 -4.47
C MET A 35 8.28 9.25 -5.64
N GLY A 36 7.13 9.94 -5.70
CA GLY A 36 6.22 9.96 -6.84
C GLY A 36 5.03 9.01 -6.73
N ALA A 37 4.70 8.47 -5.56
CA ALA A 37 3.44 7.77 -5.40
C ALA A 37 2.27 8.75 -5.54
N ALA A 38 1.39 8.54 -6.52
CA ALA A 38 0.25 9.43 -6.79
C ALA A 38 -0.82 9.39 -5.70
N LEU A 39 -0.90 8.29 -4.97
CA LEU A 39 -1.74 8.07 -3.79
C LEU A 39 -1.02 7.10 -2.87
N THR A 40 -1.01 7.38 -1.58
CA THR A 40 -0.56 6.43 -0.57
C THR A 40 -1.74 5.83 0.18
N THR A 41 -1.66 4.53 0.51
CA THR A 41 -2.68 3.87 1.33
C THR A 41 -2.04 3.34 2.61
N ALA A 42 -2.60 3.75 3.75
CA ALA A 42 -2.16 3.32 5.07
C ALA A 42 -2.36 1.82 5.32
N GLU A 43 -1.73 1.30 6.36
CA GLU A 43 -2.02 -0.03 6.87
C GLU A 43 -3.49 -0.16 7.25
N MET A 44 -4.04 -1.38 7.14
CA MET A 44 -5.45 -1.60 7.45
C MET A 44 -5.75 -1.43 8.94
N VAL A 45 -6.78 -0.66 9.25
CA VAL A 45 -7.24 -0.30 10.60
C VAL A 45 -8.53 -1.04 10.93
N SER A 46 -8.63 -1.58 12.14
CA SER A 46 -9.83 -2.29 12.59
C SER A 46 -10.97 -1.32 12.93
N ALA A 47 -12.11 -1.45 12.26
CA ALA A 47 -13.32 -0.70 12.58
C ALA A 47 -13.77 -0.93 14.04
N LYS A 48 -13.73 -2.18 14.51
CA LYS A 48 -14.00 -2.51 15.92
C LYS A 48 -12.99 -1.86 16.87
N GLY A 49 -11.71 -1.78 16.46
CA GLY A 49 -10.69 -1.10 17.25
C GLY A 49 -10.99 0.39 17.43
N LEU A 50 -11.45 1.06 16.39
CA LEU A 50 -11.90 2.47 16.45
C LEU A 50 -13.16 2.61 17.31
N TYR A 51 -14.15 1.75 17.10
CA TYR A 51 -15.39 1.75 17.86
C TYR A 51 -15.18 1.62 19.38
N TYR A 52 -14.23 0.78 19.80
CA TYR A 52 -13.87 0.61 21.23
C TYR A 52 -12.78 1.60 21.69
N HIS A 53 -12.49 2.64 20.94
CA HIS A 53 -11.53 3.70 21.27
C HIS A 53 -10.13 3.18 21.63
N ASN A 54 -9.64 2.14 20.94
CA ASN A 54 -8.30 1.61 21.16
C ASN A 54 -7.24 2.62 20.70
N GLU A 55 -6.42 3.12 21.63
CA GLU A 55 -5.43 4.17 21.36
C GLU A 55 -4.40 3.77 20.30
N LYS A 56 -3.93 2.50 20.31
CA LYS A 56 -3.01 2.02 19.26
C LYS A 56 -3.64 2.03 17.88
N THR A 57 -4.95 1.81 17.80
CA THR A 57 -5.70 1.88 16.53
C THR A 57 -5.85 3.32 16.06
N LYS A 58 -6.04 4.27 16.99
CA LYS A 58 -6.09 5.70 16.68
C LYS A 58 -4.73 6.23 16.20
N ASP A 59 -3.63 5.77 16.81
CA ASP A 59 -2.27 6.14 16.37
C ASP A 59 -2.00 5.80 14.90
N MET A 60 -2.64 4.76 14.36
CA MET A 60 -2.53 4.37 12.94
C MET A 60 -3.25 5.33 11.98
N LEU A 61 -4.05 6.27 12.47
CA LEU A 61 -4.76 7.28 11.65
C LEU A 61 -3.93 8.54 11.41
N LYS A 62 -2.72 8.64 11.96
CA LYS A 62 -1.86 9.83 11.76
C LYS A 62 -1.55 10.05 10.29
N ILE A 63 -1.68 11.29 9.88
CA ILE A 63 -1.45 11.77 8.51
C ILE A 63 -0.46 12.95 8.58
N ALA A 64 0.46 13.02 7.65
CA ALA A 64 1.33 14.17 7.45
C ALA A 64 0.84 15.04 6.27
N GLU A 65 1.01 16.36 6.36
CA GLU A 65 0.62 17.29 5.31
C GLU A 65 1.27 16.95 3.95
N GLU A 66 2.50 16.46 3.98
CA GLU A 66 3.25 16.16 2.76
C GLU A 66 2.84 14.86 2.05
N GLU A 67 1.98 14.03 2.64
CA GLU A 67 1.56 12.77 2.02
C GLU A 67 0.25 12.83 1.24
N HIS A 68 -0.48 13.96 1.29
CA HIS A 68 -1.71 14.12 0.52
C HIS A 68 -1.50 14.00 -1.01
N PRO A 69 -2.42 13.34 -1.74
CA PRO A 69 -3.59 12.62 -1.22
C PRO A 69 -3.24 11.31 -0.54
N VAL A 70 -3.95 11.02 0.56
CA VAL A 70 -3.77 9.80 1.35
C VAL A 70 -5.09 9.06 1.57
N SER A 71 -5.03 7.73 1.44
CA SER A 71 -6.13 6.82 1.72
C SER A 71 -5.90 6.10 3.05
N LEU A 72 -6.88 6.12 3.96
CA LEU A 72 -6.88 5.27 5.14
C LEU A 72 -7.72 4.02 4.88
N GLN A 73 -7.15 2.84 5.16
CA GLN A 73 -7.82 1.58 4.89
C GLN A 73 -8.47 0.99 6.13
N LEU A 74 -9.77 0.70 6.03
CA LEU A 74 -10.61 0.14 7.09
C LEU A 74 -10.90 -1.34 6.83
N PHE A 75 -10.96 -2.17 7.89
CA PHE A 75 -11.46 -3.53 7.80
C PHE A 75 -12.44 -3.87 8.91
N GLY A 76 -13.43 -4.68 8.60
CA GLY A 76 -14.49 -5.16 9.47
C GLY A 76 -15.61 -5.81 8.64
N SER A 77 -16.59 -6.40 9.33
CA SER A 77 -17.72 -7.11 8.72
C SER A 77 -19.08 -6.65 9.24
N ASP A 78 -19.12 -5.60 10.06
CA ASP A 78 -20.36 -5.00 10.58
C ASP A 78 -20.59 -3.64 9.91
N PRO A 79 -21.67 -3.46 9.10
CA PRO A 79 -21.89 -2.24 8.34
C PRO A 79 -21.96 -0.97 9.21
N ALA A 80 -22.62 -1.04 10.38
CA ALA A 80 -22.77 0.11 11.26
C ALA A 80 -21.43 0.52 11.90
N ILE A 81 -20.64 -0.46 12.34
CA ILE A 81 -19.29 -0.23 12.91
C ILE A 81 -18.34 0.29 11.84
N MET A 82 -18.42 -0.22 10.60
CA MET A 82 -17.64 0.25 9.45
C MET A 82 -17.97 1.71 9.10
N ALA A 83 -19.25 2.07 9.08
CA ALA A 83 -19.70 3.44 8.86
C ALA A 83 -19.17 4.42 9.93
N LEU A 84 -19.19 4.02 11.20
CA LEU A 84 -18.60 4.81 12.30
C LEU A 84 -17.08 4.95 12.15
N GLY A 85 -16.37 3.85 11.82
CA GLY A 85 -14.93 3.88 11.58
C GLY A 85 -14.54 4.81 10.42
N ALA A 86 -15.33 4.82 9.35
CA ALA A 86 -15.10 5.71 8.21
C ALA A 86 -15.22 7.19 8.58
N LYS A 87 -16.20 7.59 9.41
CA LYS A 87 -16.30 8.96 9.93
C LYS A 87 -15.06 9.37 10.72
N VAL A 88 -14.56 8.47 11.57
CA VAL A 88 -13.32 8.74 12.33
C VAL A 88 -12.12 8.95 11.39
N MET A 89 -12.04 8.21 10.28
CA MET A 89 -11.00 8.42 9.26
C MET A 89 -11.15 9.74 8.51
N GLU A 90 -12.36 10.14 8.14
CA GLU A 90 -12.64 11.44 7.54
C GLU A 90 -12.28 12.57 8.50
N GLU A 91 -12.66 12.47 9.78
CA GLU A 91 -12.30 13.44 10.82
C GLU A 91 -10.77 13.50 11.08
N ALA A 92 -10.06 12.40 10.86
CA ALA A 92 -8.60 12.37 10.93
C ALA A 92 -7.91 13.04 9.73
N GLY A 93 -8.66 13.45 8.69
CA GLY A 93 -8.15 14.17 7.53
C GLY A 93 -7.83 13.28 6.32
N ALA A 94 -8.32 12.04 6.26
CA ALA A 94 -8.17 11.20 5.07
C ALA A 94 -8.82 11.84 3.84
N ASP A 95 -8.16 11.73 2.68
CA ASP A 95 -8.75 12.12 1.39
C ASP A 95 -9.68 11.03 0.84
N ILE A 96 -9.40 9.77 1.17
CA ILE A 96 -10.14 8.60 0.73
C ILE A 96 -10.27 7.61 1.89
N VAL A 97 -11.44 6.98 2.04
CA VAL A 97 -11.60 5.78 2.87
C VAL A 97 -11.57 4.55 1.96
N ASP A 98 -10.62 3.65 2.18
CA ASP A 98 -10.53 2.39 1.45
C ASP A 98 -11.03 1.22 2.30
N ILE A 99 -11.84 0.33 1.73
CA ILE A 99 -12.38 -0.85 2.42
C ILE A 99 -11.57 -2.08 2.03
N ASN A 100 -10.99 -2.76 3.04
CA ASN A 100 -10.26 -3.99 2.82
C ASN A 100 -11.18 -5.19 2.63
N MET A 101 -11.22 -5.74 1.43
CA MET A 101 -11.88 -7.00 1.08
C MET A 101 -10.91 -8.02 0.48
N GLY A 102 -9.59 -7.85 0.76
CA GLY A 102 -8.54 -8.67 0.14
C GLY A 102 -7.56 -9.33 1.10
N CYS A 103 -7.51 -8.96 2.39
CA CYS A 103 -6.56 -9.52 3.35
C CYS A 103 -6.78 -11.03 3.54
N PRO A 104 -5.76 -11.90 3.25
CA PRO A 104 -5.92 -13.35 3.33
C PRO A 104 -5.58 -13.93 4.71
N MET A 105 -5.12 -13.10 5.65
CA MET A 105 -4.57 -13.54 6.93
C MET A 105 -5.60 -14.20 7.82
N GLN A 106 -5.28 -15.37 8.39
CA GLN A 106 -6.19 -16.18 9.17
C GLN A 106 -6.86 -15.42 10.33
N LYS A 107 -6.10 -14.56 11.03
CA LYS A 107 -6.63 -13.73 12.14
C LYS A 107 -7.70 -12.72 11.70
N VAL A 108 -7.75 -12.36 10.42
CA VAL A 108 -8.74 -11.46 9.83
C VAL A 108 -9.93 -12.26 9.31
N VAL A 109 -9.67 -13.25 8.45
CA VAL A 109 -10.75 -13.99 7.77
C VAL A 109 -11.62 -14.86 8.71
N LYS A 110 -11.05 -15.34 9.84
CA LYS A 110 -11.84 -16.10 10.82
C LYS A 110 -12.97 -15.29 11.48
N ASN A 111 -12.88 -13.96 11.43
CA ASN A 111 -13.88 -13.05 11.96
C ASN A 111 -14.90 -12.60 10.89
N GLY A 112 -14.80 -13.11 9.67
CA GLY A 112 -15.64 -12.70 8.55
C GLY A 112 -15.10 -11.46 7.80
N ASP A 113 -13.94 -10.93 8.19
CA ASP A 113 -13.36 -9.69 7.67
C ASP A 113 -12.45 -9.94 6.46
N GLY A 114 -12.04 -8.89 5.77
CA GLY A 114 -11.07 -8.94 4.68
C GLY A 114 -11.59 -9.78 3.51
N SER A 115 -10.78 -10.73 3.01
CA SER A 115 -11.17 -11.57 1.87
C SER A 115 -12.34 -12.53 2.17
N ALA A 116 -12.72 -12.72 3.43
CA ALA A 116 -13.92 -13.50 3.78
C ALA A 116 -15.21 -12.83 3.28
N LEU A 117 -15.24 -11.50 3.15
CA LEU A 117 -16.37 -10.75 2.60
C LEU A 117 -16.68 -11.13 1.15
N MET A 118 -15.67 -11.55 0.37
CA MET A 118 -15.89 -12.03 -1.00
C MET A 118 -16.79 -13.26 -1.10
N LYS A 119 -17.01 -13.99 0.03
CA LYS A 119 -17.95 -15.11 0.09
C LYS A 119 -19.42 -14.67 0.30
N ASN A 120 -19.64 -13.41 0.59
CA ASN A 120 -20.95 -12.85 0.88
C ASN A 120 -21.08 -11.46 0.26
N VAL A 121 -21.31 -11.42 -1.06
CA VAL A 121 -21.41 -10.18 -1.84
C VAL A 121 -22.53 -9.27 -1.31
N PRO A 122 -23.71 -9.76 -0.92
CA PRO A 122 -24.74 -8.89 -0.32
C PRO A 122 -24.26 -8.15 0.94
N LEU A 123 -23.55 -8.82 1.84
CA LEU A 123 -22.97 -8.16 3.03
C LEU A 123 -21.89 -7.15 2.63
N ALA A 124 -21.05 -7.48 1.65
CA ALA A 124 -20.03 -6.56 1.15
C ALA A 124 -20.68 -5.29 0.57
N GLU A 125 -21.74 -5.42 -0.22
CA GLU A 125 -22.53 -4.30 -0.77
C GLU A 125 -23.16 -3.45 0.36
N GLU A 126 -23.75 -4.07 1.38
CA GLU A 126 -24.32 -3.37 2.55
C GLU A 126 -23.23 -2.56 3.29
N ILE A 127 -22.05 -3.14 3.51
CA ILE A 127 -20.91 -2.45 4.13
C ILE A 127 -20.49 -1.24 3.29
N ILE A 128 -20.30 -1.40 1.98
CA ILE A 128 -19.87 -0.32 1.10
C ILE A 128 -20.90 0.80 1.10
N SER A 129 -22.19 0.48 0.97
CA SER A 129 -23.29 1.43 1.00
C SER A 129 -23.34 2.20 2.32
N ALA A 130 -23.20 1.51 3.45
CA ALA A 130 -23.21 2.14 4.78
C ALA A 130 -22.02 3.09 4.97
N VAL A 131 -20.83 2.71 4.48
CA VAL A 131 -19.63 3.55 4.53
C VAL A 131 -19.77 4.76 3.59
N ALA A 132 -20.20 4.55 2.34
CA ALA A 132 -20.38 5.63 1.36
C ALA A 132 -21.43 6.66 1.80
N ALA A 133 -22.50 6.21 2.46
CA ALA A 133 -23.51 7.10 3.02
C ALA A 133 -23.05 7.87 4.27
N ALA A 134 -22.00 7.41 4.95
CA ALA A 134 -21.53 7.97 6.22
C ALA A 134 -20.52 9.11 6.06
N VAL A 135 -19.79 9.21 4.94
CA VAL A 135 -18.71 10.17 4.69
C VAL A 135 -18.95 10.97 3.41
N LYS A 136 -18.26 12.11 3.28
CA LYS A 136 -18.33 12.98 2.11
C LYS A 136 -17.16 12.75 1.15
N ILE A 137 -16.07 12.19 1.66
CA ILE A 137 -14.89 11.84 0.88
C ILE A 137 -15.11 10.56 0.07
N PRO A 138 -14.41 10.33 -1.05
CA PRO A 138 -14.52 9.13 -1.84
C PRO A 138 -14.29 7.85 -1.02
N VAL A 139 -15.07 6.82 -1.31
CA VAL A 139 -14.89 5.47 -0.75
C VAL A 139 -14.38 4.56 -1.85
N THR A 140 -13.32 3.79 -1.55
CA THR A 140 -12.77 2.79 -2.47
C THR A 140 -12.78 1.39 -1.86
N VAL A 141 -12.63 0.39 -2.69
CA VAL A 141 -12.60 -1.02 -2.26
C VAL A 141 -11.34 -1.68 -2.78
N LYS A 142 -10.57 -2.34 -1.91
CA LYS A 142 -9.48 -3.19 -2.33
C LYS A 142 -9.81 -4.66 -2.12
N MET A 143 -9.85 -5.43 -3.20
CA MET A 143 -10.27 -6.82 -3.21
C MET A 143 -9.29 -7.75 -3.94
N ARG A 144 -9.57 -9.05 -3.90
CA ARG A 144 -8.93 -10.11 -4.67
C ARG A 144 -9.89 -10.61 -5.76
N LEU A 145 -9.48 -11.69 -6.48
CA LEU A 145 -10.33 -12.32 -7.51
C LEU A 145 -11.49 -13.13 -6.92
N GLY A 146 -11.32 -13.61 -5.71
CA GLY A 146 -12.27 -14.48 -5.01
C GLY A 146 -11.60 -15.20 -3.85
N TRP A 147 -12.33 -16.13 -3.23
CA TRP A 147 -11.77 -16.96 -2.15
C TRP A 147 -10.81 -18.01 -2.69
N SER A 148 -11.24 -18.79 -3.68
CA SER A 148 -10.46 -19.84 -4.36
C SER A 148 -10.60 -19.66 -5.88
N ARG A 149 -9.83 -20.43 -6.63
CA ARG A 149 -9.91 -20.42 -8.09
C ARG A 149 -11.27 -20.91 -8.63
N ASP A 150 -11.94 -21.78 -7.89
CA ASP A 150 -13.27 -22.27 -8.23
C ASP A 150 -14.40 -21.30 -7.85
N THR A 151 -14.10 -20.26 -7.09
CA THR A 151 -15.05 -19.26 -6.60
C THR A 151 -14.59 -17.83 -6.91
N ILE A 152 -14.09 -17.61 -8.12
CA ILE A 152 -13.75 -16.28 -8.62
C ILE A 152 -15.07 -15.52 -8.82
N ASN A 153 -15.22 -14.38 -8.15
CA ASN A 153 -16.41 -13.53 -8.20
C ASN A 153 -16.08 -12.03 -8.19
N ALA A 154 -14.86 -11.67 -8.59
CA ALA A 154 -14.41 -10.28 -8.61
C ALA A 154 -15.31 -9.36 -9.42
N VAL A 155 -15.85 -9.82 -10.54
CA VAL A 155 -16.78 -9.04 -11.38
C VAL A 155 -18.08 -8.75 -10.63
N GLU A 156 -18.68 -9.77 -10.00
CA GLU A 156 -19.91 -9.62 -9.21
C GLU A 156 -19.72 -8.62 -8.06
N LEU A 157 -18.63 -8.77 -7.29
CA LEU A 157 -18.32 -7.84 -6.21
C LEU A 157 -18.01 -6.43 -6.69
N ALA A 158 -17.36 -6.28 -7.84
CA ALA A 158 -17.06 -4.97 -8.44
C ALA A 158 -18.33 -4.23 -8.85
N MET A 159 -19.27 -4.91 -9.49
CA MET A 159 -20.57 -4.34 -9.85
C MET A 159 -21.39 -3.95 -8.63
N ALA A 160 -21.39 -4.78 -7.59
CA ALA A 160 -22.04 -4.47 -6.31
C ALA A 160 -21.38 -3.26 -5.63
N ALA A 161 -20.04 -3.18 -5.66
CA ALA A 161 -19.31 -2.04 -5.10
C ALA A 161 -19.62 -0.73 -5.82
N GLU A 162 -19.65 -0.73 -7.14
CA GLU A 162 -20.06 0.44 -7.95
C GLU A 162 -21.50 0.86 -7.60
N SER A 163 -22.43 -0.09 -7.57
CA SER A 163 -23.84 0.16 -7.20
C SER A 163 -24.00 0.74 -5.80
N ALA A 164 -23.16 0.29 -4.87
CA ALA A 164 -23.16 0.75 -3.47
C ALA A 164 -22.45 2.09 -3.25
N GLY A 165 -21.88 2.72 -4.31
CA GLY A 165 -21.29 4.05 -4.24
C GLY A 165 -19.76 4.09 -4.10
N ALA A 166 -19.05 3.00 -4.37
CA ALA A 166 -17.58 3.04 -4.47
C ALA A 166 -17.14 3.96 -5.61
N ALA A 167 -16.11 4.76 -5.36
CA ALA A 167 -15.54 5.70 -6.33
C ALA A 167 -14.41 5.09 -7.17
N ALA A 168 -13.79 4.00 -6.72
CA ALA A 168 -12.80 3.20 -7.44
C ALA A 168 -12.62 1.83 -6.79
N ILE A 169 -12.02 0.90 -7.53
CA ILE A 169 -11.77 -0.48 -7.06
C ILE A 169 -10.32 -0.84 -7.35
N THR A 170 -9.59 -1.34 -6.34
CA THR A 170 -8.27 -1.96 -6.54
C THR A 170 -8.41 -3.48 -6.56
N VAL A 171 -8.00 -4.12 -7.66
CA VAL A 171 -8.11 -5.57 -7.83
C VAL A 171 -6.73 -6.23 -7.80
N HIS A 172 -6.49 -7.09 -6.80
CA HIS A 172 -5.33 -7.95 -6.80
C HIS A 172 -5.61 -9.22 -7.62
N GLY A 173 -4.85 -9.45 -8.68
CA GLY A 173 -5.00 -10.56 -9.63
C GLY A 173 -4.71 -11.96 -9.04
N ARG A 174 -5.00 -12.19 -7.75
CA ARG A 174 -4.88 -13.48 -7.05
C ARG A 174 -6.11 -13.74 -6.19
N THR A 175 -6.43 -15.00 -5.97
CA THR A 175 -7.44 -15.41 -4.99
C THR A 175 -6.89 -15.33 -3.55
N ARG A 176 -7.75 -15.50 -2.55
CA ARG A 176 -7.33 -15.58 -1.15
C ARG A 176 -6.41 -16.78 -0.92
N GLU A 177 -6.70 -17.93 -1.54
CA GLU A 177 -5.93 -19.16 -1.35
C GLU A 177 -4.55 -19.13 -2.01
N ASP A 178 -4.39 -18.37 -3.10
CA ASP A 178 -3.10 -18.15 -3.73
C ASP A 178 -2.14 -17.35 -2.83
N PHE A 179 -2.61 -16.60 -1.83
CA PHE A 179 -1.80 -15.68 -1.04
C PHE A 179 -0.95 -14.76 -1.94
N TYR A 180 0.33 -15.12 -2.11
CA TYR A 180 1.31 -14.43 -2.96
C TYR A 180 2.02 -15.41 -3.91
N MET A 181 1.54 -16.65 -4.01
CA MET A 181 2.11 -17.70 -4.84
C MET A 181 1.67 -17.53 -6.31
N GLY A 182 2.45 -18.14 -7.20
CA GLY A 182 2.18 -18.07 -8.64
C GLY A 182 2.24 -16.66 -9.21
N THR A 183 1.58 -16.44 -10.32
CA THR A 183 1.45 -15.14 -11.01
C THR A 183 0.05 -14.55 -10.85
N ALA A 184 -0.06 -13.22 -10.83
CA ALA A 184 -1.33 -12.54 -10.85
C ALA A 184 -2.04 -12.76 -12.20
N ASP A 185 -3.31 -13.12 -12.19
CA ASP A 185 -4.11 -13.26 -13.42
C ASP A 185 -4.70 -11.91 -13.81
N TRP A 186 -4.04 -11.24 -14.75
CA TRP A 186 -4.46 -9.93 -15.25
C TRP A 186 -5.71 -10.01 -16.12
N ARG A 187 -6.01 -11.17 -16.75
CA ARG A 187 -7.22 -11.37 -17.53
C ARG A 187 -8.48 -11.25 -16.67
N GLU A 188 -8.41 -11.68 -15.41
CA GLU A 188 -9.50 -11.50 -14.45
C GLU A 188 -9.66 -10.02 -14.04
N ILE A 189 -8.54 -9.26 -13.93
CA ILE A 189 -8.60 -7.80 -13.73
C ILE A 189 -9.29 -7.14 -14.92
N LYS A 190 -8.95 -7.54 -16.15
CA LYS A 190 -9.61 -7.02 -17.35
C LYS A 190 -11.11 -7.23 -17.32
N LYS A 191 -11.60 -8.40 -16.92
CA LYS A 191 -13.04 -8.65 -16.81
C LYS A 191 -13.73 -7.68 -15.85
N VAL A 192 -13.05 -7.30 -14.76
CA VAL A 192 -13.56 -6.28 -13.85
C VAL A 192 -13.59 -4.90 -14.51
N VAL A 193 -12.52 -4.51 -15.21
CA VAL A 193 -12.46 -3.24 -15.96
C VAL A 193 -13.60 -3.15 -16.98
N ASP A 194 -13.87 -4.24 -17.71
CA ASP A 194 -14.93 -4.28 -18.73
C ASP A 194 -16.35 -4.22 -18.13
N ALA A 195 -16.50 -4.54 -16.83
CA ALA A 195 -17.80 -4.67 -16.17
C ALA A 195 -18.27 -3.41 -15.42
N VAL A 196 -17.37 -2.51 -15.04
CA VAL A 196 -17.67 -1.30 -14.25
C VAL A 196 -17.27 -0.03 -14.99
N ARG A 197 -17.84 1.12 -14.57
CA ARG A 197 -17.54 2.44 -15.14
C ARG A 197 -16.58 3.25 -14.27
N ILE A 198 -16.51 2.92 -12.97
CA ILE A 198 -15.58 3.56 -12.04
C ILE A 198 -14.14 3.09 -12.29
N PRO A 199 -13.12 3.90 -11.99
CA PRO A 199 -11.73 3.53 -12.20
C PRO A 199 -11.37 2.21 -11.49
N VAL A 200 -10.70 1.31 -12.21
CA VAL A 200 -10.11 0.09 -11.67
C VAL A 200 -8.60 0.30 -11.58
N ILE A 201 -8.02 0.01 -10.43
CA ILE A 201 -6.60 0.03 -10.18
C ILE A 201 -6.08 -1.41 -10.19
N GLY A 202 -5.16 -1.73 -11.10
CA GLY A 202 -4.56 -3.06 -11.21
C GLY A 202 -3.52 -3.29 -10.11
N ASN A 203 -3.53 -4.47 -9.50
CA ASN A 203 -2.54 -4.84 -8.49
C ASN A 203 -2.08 -6.29 -8.68
N GLY A 204 -0.78 -6.50 -8.52
CA GLY A 204 -0.12 -7.82 -8.58
C GLY A 204 0.96 -7.88 -9.63
N ASP A 205 2.17 -8.24 -9.17
CA ASP A 205 3.38 -8.47 -9.96
C ASP A 205 3.90 -7.26 -10.76
N VAL A 206 3.50 -6.04 -10.38
CA VAL A 206 4.08 -4.79 -10.87
C VAL A 206 5.33 -4.49 -10.05
N GLY A 207 6.48 -4.41 -10.72
CA GLY A 207 7.79 -4.16 -10.10
C GLY A 207 8.59 -3.03 -10.74
N ASP A 208 8.17 -2.56 -11.91
CA ASP A 208 8.87 -1.54 -12.71
C ASP A 208 7.92 -0.88 -13.73
N GLY A 209 8.44 0.06 -14.51
CA GLY A 209 7.70 0.74 -15.56
C GLY A 209 7.18 -0.20 -16.65
N PRO A 210 8.00 -1.09 -17.23
CA PRO A 210 7.55 -2.06 -18.22
C PRO A 210 6.39 -2.95 -17.75
N THR A 211 6.46 -3.50 -16.55
CA THR A 211 5.37 -4.36 -16.01
C THR A 211 4.12 -3.55 -15.68
N ALA A 212 4.25 -2.30 -15.24
CA ALA A 212 3.12 -1.40 -15.05
C ALA A 212 2.40 -1.09 -16.37
N LYS A 213 3.18 -0.78 -17.42
CA LYS A 213 2.65 -0.53 -18.76
C LYS A 213 1.93 -1.76 -19.31
N ALA A 214 2.56 -2.94 -19.21
CA ALA A 214 1.97 -4.20 -19.68
C ALA A 214 0.63 -4.48 -18.99
N LEU A 215 0.54 -4.29 -17.67
CA LEU A 215 -0.72 -4.45 -16.92
C LEU A 215 -1.80 -3.49 -17.43
N ILE A 216 -1.47 -2.20 -17.60
CA ILE A 216 -2.42 -1.20 -18.09
C ILE A 216 -2.87 -1.52 -19.51
N GLU A 217 -1.95 -1.85 -20.42
CA GLU A 217 -2.28 -2.17 -21.82
C GLU A 217 -3.11 -3.46 -21.96
N GLU A 218 -2.81 -4.49 -21.15
CA GLU A 218 -3.56 -5.75 -21.18
C GLU A 218 -4.96 -5.60 -20.60
N THR A 219 -5.12 -4.81 -19.54
CA THR A 219 -6.37 -4.79 -18.78
C THR A 219 -7.23 -3.57 -19.04
N GLY A 220 -6.63 -2.44 -19.43
CA GLY A 220 -7.30 -1.15 -19.48
C GLY A 220 -7.51 -0.49 -18.11
N CYS A 221 -6.86 -0.98 -17.05
CA CYS A 221 -6.96 -0.35 -15.74
C CYS A 221 -6.40 1.09 -15.75
N ALA A 222 -6.96 1.96 -14.89
CA ALA A 222 -6.65 3.38 -14.89
C ALA A 222 -5.28 3.70 -14.22
N ALA A 223 -4.83 2.86 -13.31
CA ALA A 223 -3.59 2.99 -12.55
C ALA A 223 -3.12 1.64 -12.03
N VAL A 224 -1.94 1.62 -11.42
CA VAL A 224 -1.37 0.42 -10.80
C VAL A 224 -1.08 0.65 -9.31
N ALA A 225 -1.44 -0.32 -8.47
CA ALA A 225 -1.05 -0.32 -7.06
C ALA A 225 0.19 -1.21 -6.87
N VAL A 226 1.28 -0.61 -6.40
CA VAL A 226 2.54 -1.29 -6.16
C VAL A 226 2.60 -1.73 -4.70
N GLY A 227 2.78 -3.02 -4.48
CA GLY A 227 2.93 -3.60 -3.15
C GLY A 227 4.38 -4.00 -2.86
N ARG A 228 4.68 -5.30 -2.84
CA ARG A 228 5.97 -5.86 -2.44
C ARG A 228 7.19 -5.24 -3.11
N ALA A 229 7.07 -4.80 -4.36
CA ALA A 229 8.15 -4.15 -5.10
C ALA A 229 8.52 -2.77 -4.55
N ALA A 230 7.63 -2.12 -3.82
CA ALA A 230 7.90 -0.85 -3.16
C ALA A 230 8.65 -1.02 -1.83
N TRP A 231 8.60 -2.21 -1.20
CA TRP A 231 9.21 -2.43 0.11
C TRP A 231 10.75 -2.31 0.05
N GLY A 232 11.28 -1.23 0.63
CA GLY A 232 12.70 -0.88 0.55
C GLY A 232 13.13 -0.35 -0.83
N ASN A 233 12.17 -0.01 -1.67
CA ASN A 233 12.39 0.54 -3.01
C ASN A 233 11.33 1.61 -3.35
N PRO A 234 11.33 2.75 -2.67
CA PRO A 234 10.36 3.81 -2.96
C PRO A 234 10.57 4.47 -4.33
N TRP A 235 11.72 4.31 -4.97
CA TRP A 235 12.00 4.82 -6.32
C TRP A 235 11.11 4.22 -7.40
N VAL A 236 10.48 3.06 -7.13
CA VAL A 236 9.58 2.39 -8.07
C VAL A 236 8.43 3.28 -8.54
N PHE A 237 7.94 4.19 -7.71
CA PHE A 237 6.84 5.09 -8.07
C PHE A 237 7.23 6.09 -9.15
N GLY A 238 8.34 6.79 -8.95
CA GLY A 238 8.89 7.69 -9.97
C GLY A 238 9.28 6.95 -11.25
N ALA A 239 9.92 5.79 -11.13
CA ALA A 239 10.30 4.98 -12.29
C ALA A 239 9.10 4.50 -13.11
N VAL A 240 8.00 4.09 -12.46
CA VAL A 240 6.76 3.70 -13.13
C VAL A 240 6.13 4.89 -13.84
N ASN A 241 5.97 6.03 -13.16
CA ASN A 241 5.36 7.23 -13.75
C ASN A 241 6.17 7.71 -14.95
N THR A 242 7.50 7.89 -14.81
CA THR A 242 8.38 8.31 -15.92
C THR A 242 8.25 7.37 -17.12
N TYR A 243 8.27 6.05 -16.88
CA TYR A 243 8.15 5.10 -17.97
C TYR A 243 6.80 5.17 -18.69
N LEU A 244 5.70 5.34 -17.96
CA LEU A 244 4.35 5.47 -18.54
C LEU A 244 4.17 6.76 -19.32
N GLU A 245 4.86 7.83 -18.93
CA GLU A 245 4.79 9.13 -19.58
C GLU A 245 5.72 9.25 -20.80
N THR A 246 6.93 8.76 -20.68
CA THR A 246 8.02 9.01 -21.64
C THR A 246 8.54 7.75 -22.34
N GLY A 247 8.33 6.58 -21.77
CA GLY A 247 8.95 5.32 -22.20
C GLY A 247 10.40 5.16 -21.71
N GLU A 248 10.92 6.10 -20.90
CA GLU A 248 12.28 6.06 -20.38
C GLU A 248 12.37 5.14 -19.17
N ILE A 249 13.40 4.26 -19.17
CA ILE A 249 13.74 3.44 -18.01
C ILE A 249 14.80 4.20 -17.19
N LEU A 250 14.38 4.68 -16.02
CA LEU A 250 15.29 5.32 -15.08
C LEU A 250 16.30 4.31 -14.52
N PRO A 251 17.56 4.73 -14.29
CA PRO A 251 18.52 3.89 -13.57
C PRO A 251 18.00 3.59 -12.16
N GLY A 252 18.32 2.42 -11.66
CA GLY A 252 18.04 2.08 -10.25
C GLY A 252 18.89 2.95 -9.30
N PRO A 253 18.47 3.05 -8.01
CA PRO A 253 19.20 3.83 -7.03
C PRO A 253 20.62 3.26 -6.79
N SER A 254 21.58 4.15 -6.60
CA SER A 254 22.93 3.78 -6.19
C SER A 254 22.94 3.15 -4.79
N TRP A 255 24.08 2.61 -4.38
CA TRP A 255 24.20 2.03 -3.03
C TRP A 255 24.13 3.12 -1.96
N GLU A 256 24.76 4.26 -2.21
CA GLU A 256 24.75 5.45 -1.35
C GLU A 256 23.31 5.95 -1.15
N GLU A 257 22.56 6.11 -2.24
CA GLU A 257 21.15 6.53 -2.17
C GLU A 257 20.29 5.57 -1.34
N ARG A 258 20.56 4.26 -1.46
CA ARG A 258 19.83 3.23 -0.69
C ARG A 258 20.16 3.27 0.80
N LEU A 259 21.43 3.50 1.15
CA LEU A 259 21.88 3.64 2.54
C LEU A 259 21.34 4.94 3.14
N ALA A 260 21.42 6.05 2.41
CA ALA A 260 20.84 7.33 2.81
C ALA A 260 19.32 7.24 3.02
N MET A 261 18.61 6.55 2.12
CA MET A 261 17.17 6.33 2.26
C MET A 261 16.83 5.48 3.48
N ALA A 262 17.64 4.46 3.78
CA ALA A 262 17.46 3.64 4.98
C ALA A 262 17.64 4.47 6.27
N ARG A 263 18.62 5.39 6.32
CA ARG A 263 18.80 6.35 7.44
C ARG A 263 17.57 7.26 7.57
N LYS A 264 17.13 7.86 6.47
CA LYS A 264 15.95 8.74 6.42
C LYS A 264 14.68 8.04 6.89
N HIS A 265 14.48 6.79 6.47
CA HIS A 265 13.33 6.00 6.88
C HIS A 265 13.38 5.69 8.38
N LEU A 266 14.53 5.25 8.90
CA LEU A 266 14.69 5.04 10.34
C LEU A 266 14.40 6.30 11.14
N HIS A 267 14.95 7.45 10.72
CA HIS A 267 14.68 8.73 11.37
C HIS A 267 13.19 9.06 11.44
N GLY A 268 12.47 8.91 10.30
CA GLY A 268 11.02 9.09 10.25
C GLY A 268 10.28 8.17 11.22
N LEU A 269 10.67 6.90 11.30
CA LEU A 269 10.10 5.94 12.27
C LEU A 269 10.41 6.36 13.73
N CYS A 270 11.61 6.88 14.01
CA CYS A 270 11.97 7.36 15.35
C CYS A 270 11.08 8.54 15.77
N VAL A 271 10.82 9.47 14.84
CA VAL A 271 9.93 10.61 15.09
C VAL A 271 8.47 10.14 15.30
N GLU A 272 8.01 9.17 14.51
CA GLU A 272 6.62 8.67 14.57
C GLU A 272 6.34 7.81 15.79
N LYS A 273 7.22 6.84 16.10
CA LYS A 273 6.97 5.73 17.06
C LYS A 273 7.89 5.69 18.25
N GLY A 274 8.91 6.56 18.26
CA GLY A 274 10.00 6.54 19.23
C GLY A 274 11.07 5.50 18.91
N GLU A 275 12.31 5.81 19.25
CA GLU A 275 13.53 5.09 18.84
C GLU A 275 13.47 3.58 19.11
N ARG A 276 13.01 3.18 20.31
CA ARG A 276 12.98 1.76 20.72
C ARG A 276 12.11 0.89 19.81
N ILE A 277 11.00 1.42 19.30
CA ILE A 277 10.10 0.72 18.38
C ILE A 277 10.67 0.81 16.97
N ALA A 278 11.04 2.00 16.54
CA ALA A 278 11.55 2.32 15.22
C ALA A 278 12.73 1.43 14.79
N VAL A 279 13.76 1.34 15.63
CA VAL A 279 14.95 0.53 15.32
C VAL A 279 14.61 -0.96 15.15
N ARG A 280 13.63 -1.47 15.88
CA ARG A 280 13.19 -2.88 15.75
C ARG A 280 12.41 -3.11 14.45
N GLU A 281 11.51 -2.20 14.11
CA GLU A 281 10.72 -2.30 12.88
C GLU A 281 11.61 -2.08 11.65
N MET A 282 12.55 -1.13 11.72
CA MET A 282 13.49 -0.86 10.65
C MET A 282 14.34 -2.07 10.24
N ARG A 283 14.56 -3.04 11.13
CA ARG A 283 15.29 -4.28 10.79
C ARG A 283 14.66 -5.04 9.62
N ALA A 284 13.32 -5.06 9.54
CA ALA A 284 12.61 -5.69 8.43
C ALA A 284 12.77 -4.89 7.13
N HIS A 285 12.68 -3.56 7.20
CA HIS A 285 12.88 -2.66 6.06
C HIS A 285 14.33 -2.68 5.56
N ALA A 286 15.30 -2.63 6.47
CA ALA A 286 16.73 -2.67 6.17
C ALA A 286 17.11 -3.86 5.31
N SER A 287 16.52 -5.04 5.57
CA SER A 287 16.77 -6.24 4.78
C SER A 287 16.41 -6.06 3.29
N ARG A 288 15.47 -5.19 2.99
CA ARG A 288 15.03 -4.86 1.63
C ARG A 288 15.91 -3.78 0.99
N TYR A 289 16.20 -2.71 1.72
CA TYR A 289 17.13 -1.67 1.25
C TYR A 289 18.50 -2.24 0.90
N PHE A 290 18.99 -3.23 1.67
CA PHE A 290 20.32 -3.80 1.49
C PHE A 290 20.37 -5.03 0.57
N HIS A 291 19.26 -5.38 -0.07
CA HIS A 291 19.23 -6.52 -0.99
C HIS A 291 20.16 -6.27 -2.19
N GLY A 292 21.07 -7.22 -2.46
CA GLY A 292 22.02 -7.14 -3.59
C GLY A 292 23.22 -6.24 -3.35
N LEU A 293 23.36 -5.59 -2.19
CA LEU A 293 24.61 -4.88 -1.85
C LEU A 293 25.75 -5.88 -1.59
N PRO A 294 27.01 -5.53 -1.86
CA PRO A 294 28.17 -6.32 -1.47
C PRO A 294 28.12 -6.62 0.03
N LYS A 295 28.49 -7.83 0.44
CA LYS A 295 28.50 -8.23 1.87
C LYS A 295 27.17 -7.95 2.61
N ALA A 296 26.03 -7.81 1.94
CA ALA A 296 24.72 -7.48 2.51
C ALA A 296 24.31 -8.39 3.69
N THR A 297 24.76 -9.66 3.68
CA THR A 297 24.49 -10.59 4.78
C THR A 297 25.19 -10.18 6.07
N VAL A 298 26.43 -9.67 5.97
CA VAL A 298 27.19 -9.17 7.12
C VAL A 298 26.53 -7.89 7.65
N LEU A 299 26.23 -6.94 6.76
CA LEU A 299 25.55 -5.70 7.12
C LEU A 299 24.22 -5.97 7.84
N ARG A 300 23.37 -6.83 7.28
CA ARG A 300 22.10 -7.18 7.91
C ARG A 300 22.28 -7.78 9.30
N ARG A 301 23.28 -8.65 9.49
CA ARG A 301 23.56 -9.26 10.79
C ARG A 301 23.97 -8.20 11.82
N GLU A 302 24.77 -7.21 11.44
CA GLU A 302 25.18 -6.13 12.35
C GLU A 302 23.99 -5.20 12.68
N ILE A 303 23.20 -4.83 11.70
CA ILE A 303 21.98 -4.01 11.89
C ILE A 303 20.98 -4.68 12.84
N MET A 304 20.87 -6.01 12.84
CA MET A 304 20.00 -6.72 13.81
C MET A 304 20.41 -6.54 15.27
N LYS A 305 21.64 -6.09 15.55
CA LYS A 305 22.15 -5.83 16.89
C LYS A 305 21.90 -4.39 17.35
N ALA A 306 21.70 -3.44 16.42
CA ALA A 306 21.49 -2.04 16.75
C ALA A 306 20.27 -1.87 17.67
N LEU A 307 20.40 -1.04 18.69
CA LEU A 307 19.36 -0.72 19.67
C LEU A 307 18.93 0.75 19.61
N THR A 308 19.77 1.61 19.00
CA THR A 308 19.56 3.04 18.83
C THR A 308 19.74 3.45 17.37
N GLU A 309 19.19 4.61 17.00
CA GLU A 309 19.37 5.23 15.68
C GLU A 309 20.85 5.53 15.42
N GLU A 310 21.57 5.99 16.45
CA GLU A 310 23.02 6.27 16.37
C GLU A 310 23.83 5.00 16.06
N GLU A 311 23.53 3.89 16.75
CA GLU A 311 24.21 2.61 16.49
C GLU A 311 23.94 2.11 15.06
N PHE A 312 22.69 2.22 14.61
CA PHE A 312 22.33 1.89 13.24
C PHE A 312 23.12 2.75 12.24
N GLY A 313 23.18 4.07 12.48
CA GLY A 313 23.95 5.01 11.67
C GLY A 313 25.43 4.67 11.62
N ARG A 314 26.07 4.38 12.77
CA ARG A 314 27.49 3.98 12.84
C ARG A 314 27.78 2.71 12.05
N ILE A 315 26.89 1.73 12.10
CA ILE A 315 27.04 0.49 11.32
C ILE A 315 27.02 0.80 9.83
N LEU A 316 26.10 1.65 9.36
CA LEU A 316 26.05 2.05 7.94
C LEU A 316 27.30 2.81 7.53
N THR A 317 27.78 3.78 8.32
CA THR A 317 29.02 4.53 8.04
C THR A 317 30.25 3.59 7.98
N GLY A 318 30.37 2.65 8.92
CA GLY A 318 31.46 1.65 8.85
C GLY A 318 31.40 0.79 7.59
N TYR A 319 30.19 0.45 7.14
CA TYR A 319 30.00 -0.30 5.89
C TYR A 319 30.35 0.53 4.65
N GLU A 320 29.98 1.83 4.61
CA GLU A 320 30.35 2.78 3.53
C GLU A 320 31.87 2.90 3.41
N MET A 321 32.57 3.09 4.54
CA MET A 321 34.05 3.14 4.58
C MET A 321 34.68 1.83 4.08
N GLU A 322 34.15 0.68 4.49
CA GLU A 322 34.65 -0.64 4.04
C GLU A 322 34.53 -0.85 2.54
N LEU A 323 33.51 -0.27 1.92
CA LEU A 323 33.30 -0.34 0.47
C LEU A 323 34.03 0.77 -0.31
N GLY A 324 34.68 1.71 0.37
CA GLY A 324 35.31 2.89 -0.25
C GLY A 324 34.30 3.87 -0.84
N LEU A 325 33.08 3.89 -0.30
CA LEU A 325 32.07 4.89 -0.61
C LEU A 325 32.41 6.15 0.20
N GLU A 326 32.42 7.32 -0.44
CA GLU A 326 32.74 8.59 0.24
C GLU A 326 31.60 8.98 1.18
N GLU A 327 31.96 9.62 2.32
CA GLU A 327 30.95 10.25 3.18
C GLU A 327 30.23 11.34 2.37
N PRO A 328 28.90 11.49 2.49
CA PRO A 328 28.24 12.66 1.96
C PRO A 328 28.84 13.90 2.63
N GLU A 329 29.34 14.84 1.85
CA GLU A 329 29.83 16.14 2.34
C GLU A 329 28.75 16.77 3.23
N ALA A 330 29.15 17.23 4.43
CA ALA A 330 28.30 17.75 5.50
C ALA A 330 27.63 19.09 5.15
#